data_2260df6701ff6cfc4c43b5a02f25886c
#
_entry.id   2260df6701ff6cfc4c43b5a02f25886c
#
_cell.length_a   1.000
_cell.length_b   1.000
_cell.length_c   1.000
_cell.angle_alpha   90.00
_cell.angle_beta   90.00
_cell.angle_gamma   90.00
#
_symmetry.space_group_name_H-M   'P 1'
#
loop_
_entity.id
_entity.type
_entity.pdbx_description
1 polymer ?
#
loop_
_entity_poly.entity_id
_entity_poly.type
_entity_poly.pdbx_seq_one_letter_code
_entity_poly.pdbx_strand_id
1 'polypeptide(L)'
;MTVSSFARLLGAVALAGLLSGAGPAAAQPAPMDTVEVGLTETVVRALEESPEVDRRQAQKQFATARSEEARANRFLTDVSLSTAHSFAPGLDNVPDGVSGDRLYLQPGVTNDWSPRALRPFSRFEIAVQQPLWTWGELSGSIEAARRGVDVEAARVEQKALEVAVRAGETYYGLILTEALDRLADRTQEVIDRAKREINRLLDEGDEGVSQSDLFQTRLTEEETKRRIVEIEQNQKTARSALRRQLFLSDRMWVEPAADELQPLSFAIHPDSLDYYVGRALQNRPEVEQAEAGVEARRALVDVARSDYYPTIGLQATLSQSITLPERPNPDNAFVGDSFMGTGTRSGIGIQQNLNFGQTRARVEQAEAELDAVQYQRTAAEQLVRFEVEEAYRSLLTAKAAVESRDRSTTIAGEWLRTEQVNFDLDLGNTEDLVKAVRADLQAQAEYLRAVRRYNVAVLDLLRATGTLADRAQSGTLLETRDEQE
;
A
#
# COMPACT_ATOMS: atom_id res chain seq x y z
N MET A 1 14.07 -8.95 -44.50
CA MET A 1 14.31 -10.38 -44.41
C MET A 1 13.69 -10.85 -43.11
N THR A 2 12.70 -11.65 -42.95
CA THR A 2 11.84 -12.42 -43.84
C THR A 2 10.48 -12.55 -43.15
N VAL A 3 9.45 -12.28 -43.91
CA VAL A 3 8.06 -12.63 -43.73
C VAL A 3 7.93 -14.14 -43.93
N SER A 4 7.15 -14.82 -43.11
CA SER A 4 6.33 -16.04 -43.34
C SER A 4 6.15 -16.77 -42.00
N SER A 5 4.99 -17.22 -41.58
CA SER A 5 3.94 -17.86 -42.32
C SER A 5 2.62 -17.81 -41.53
N PHE A 6 1.65 -17.29 -42.20
CA PHE A 6 0.23 -17.60 -41.99
C PHE A 6 -0.07 -18.94 -42.72
N ALA A 7 -1.05 -19.68 -42.19
CA ALA A 7 -1.80 -20.78 -42.80
C ALA A 7 -1.43 -22.19 -42.36
N ARG A 8 -2.33 -22.77 -41.57
CA ARG A 8 -3.07 -23.98 -42.00
C ARG A 8 -4.27 -24.23 -41.07
N LEU A 9 -5.37 -23.86 -41.61
CA LEU A 9 -6.73 -24.25 -41.21
C LEU A 9 -7.13 -25.45 -42.08
N LEU A 10 -8.07 -26.28 -41.55
CA LEU A 10 -8.97 -27.24 -42.21
C LEU A 10 -8.54 -28.71 -42.34
N GLY A 11 -9.41 -29.49 -41.78
CA GLY A 11 -9.78 -30.87 -42.21
C GLY A 11 -9.79 -31.86 -41.03
N ALA A 12 -10.85 -32.40 -40.59
CA ALA A 12 -11.95 -33.23 -40.99
C ALA A 12 -12.73 -33.65 -39.75
N VAL A 13 -13.95 -33.48 -39.65
CA VAL A 13 -15.19 -34.23 -39.90
C VAL A 13 -15.14 -35.72 -39.55
N ALA A 14 -15.93 -36.06 -38.50
CA ALA A 14 -16.77 -37.21 -38.23
C ALA A 14 -16.15 -38.58 -38.05
N LEU A 15 -16.33 -39.11 -36.85
CA LEU A 15 -16.93 -40.43 -36.66
C LEU A 15 -17.78 -40.47 -35.37
N ALA A 16 -19.06 -40.64 -35.56
CA ALA A 16 -20.06 -40.94 -34.54
C ALA A 16 -19.92 -42.40 -34.10
N GLY A 17 -20.05 -42.67 -32.80
CA GLY A 17 -20.09 -44.04 -32.33
C GLY A 17 -20.35 -44.17 -30.83
N LEU A 18 -21.63 -44.24 -30.44
CA LEU A 18 -22.20 -45.04 -29.31
C LEU A 18 -21.63 -44.82 -27.88
N LEU A 19 -22.21 -43.86 -27.17
CA LEU A 19 -23.10 -44.04 -26.03
C LEU A 19 -22.89 -45.23 -25.14
N SER A 20 -22.36 -44.97 -23.94
CA SER A 20 -22.82 -45.65 -22.74
C SER A 20 -23.14 -44.54 -21.73
N GLY A 21 -24.39 -44.45 -21.32
CA GLY A 21 -24.87 -43.49 -20.36
C GLY A 21 -24.25 -43.74 -18.97
N ALA A 22 -23.23 -42.99 -18.65
CA ALA A 22 -22.87 -42.70 -17.29
C ALA A 22 -23.57 -41.38 -16.94
N GLY A 23 -24.59 -41.45 -16.08
CA GLY A 23 -25.17 -40.28 -15.46
C GLY A 23 -24.06 -39.41 -14.85
N PRO A 24 -24.27 -38.11 -14.72
CA PRO A 24 -23.29 -37.27 -14.05
C PRO A 24 -23.14 -37.80 -12.61
N ALA A 25 -22.04 -38.49 -12.35
CA ALA A 25 -21.59 -38.71 -10.98
C ALA A 25 -21.51 -37.32 -10.37
N ALA A 26 -22.36 -37.03 -9.38
CA ALA A 26 -22.23 -35.85 -8.55
C ALA A 26 -20.78 -35.88 -8.06
N ALA A 27 -19.97 -34.97 -8.62
CA ALA A 27 -18.60 -34.79 -8.17
C ALA A 27 -18.71 -34.47 -6.68
N GLN A 28 -18.25 -35.39 -5.85
CA GLN A 28 -18.05 -35.06 -4.43
C GLN A 28 -17.15 -33.83 -4.39
N PRO A 29 -17.51 -32.81 -3.63
CA PRO A 29 -16.62 -31.64 -3.48
C PRO A 29 -15.28 -32.19 -3.02
N ALA A 30 -14.21 -31.82 -3.76
CA ALA A 30 -12.86 -32.17 -3.37
C ALA A 30 -12.63 -31.70 -1.93
N PRO A 31 -11.94 -32.47 -1.08
CA PRO A 31 -11.62 -32.03 0.28
C PRO A 31 -10.97 -30.64 0.21
N MET A 32 -11.48 -29.71 1.01
CA MET A 32 -10.87 -28.40 1.14
C MET A 32 -9.52 -28.60 1.84
N ASP A 33 -8.45 -28.10 1.24
CA ASP A 33 -7.15 -28.09 1.91
C ASP A 33 -7.24 -27.11 3.08
N THR A 34 -6.98 -27.60 4.30
CA THR A 34 -6.97 -26.79 5.52
C THR A 34 -5.58 -26.20 5.71
N VAL A 35 -5.53 -24.88 5.94
CA VAL A 35 -4.31 -24.16 6.25
C VAL A 35 -4.45 -23.60 7.68
N GLU A 36 -3.61 -24.10 8.57
CA GLU A 36 -3.48 -23.54 9.92
C GLU A 36 -2.55 -22.32 9.88
N VAL A 37 -2.97 -21.21 10.46
CA VAL A 37 -2.19 -19.97 10.48
C VAL A 37 -2.08 -19.42 11.89
N GLY A 38 -0.85 -19.11 12.31
CA GLY A 38 -0.58 -18.36 13.54
C GLY A 38 -0.70 -16.85 13.33
N LEU A 39 -0.69 -16.07 14.42
CA LEU A 39 -0.74 -14.60 14.34
C LEU A 39 0.42 -14.04 13.50
N THR A 40 1.66 -14.43 13.82
CA THR A 40 2.86 -13.95 13.13
C THR A 40 2.81 -14.30 11.64
N GLU A 41 2.47 -15.53 11.32
CA GLU A 41 2.33 -15.99 9.93
C GLU A 41 1.22 -15.24 9.19
N THR A 42 0.09 -15.00 9.86
CA THR A 42 -1.02 -14.20 9.32
C THR A 42 -0.56 -12.79 8.94
N VAL A 43 0.18 -12.13 9.84
CA VAL A 43 0.68 -10.77 9.58
C VAL A 43 1.72 -10.77 8.46
N VAL A 44 2.71 -11.65 8.52
CA VAL A 44 3.78 -11.74 7.50
C VAL A 44 3.19 -12.00 6.12
N ARG A 45 2.33 -13.01 6.00
CA ARG A 45 1.70 -13.35 4.73
C ARG A 45 0.81 -12.23 4.19
N ALA A 46 0.05 -11.57 5.08
CA ALA A 46 -0.75 -10.42 4.68
C ALA A 46 0.10 -9.25 4.15
N LEU A 47 1.33 -9.07 4.67
CA LEU A 47 2.27 -8.07 4.18
C LEU A 47 2.86 -8.44 2.82
N GLU A 48 3.25 -9.71 2.65
CA GLU A 48 3.89 -10.22 1.42
C GLU A 48 2.94 -10.25 0.22
N GLU A 49 1.67 -10.59 0.45
CA GLU A 49 0.68 -10.79 -0.61
C GLU A 49 -0.25 -9.58 -0.82
N SER A 50 -0.03 -8.45 -0.12
CA SER A 50 -0.93 -7.31 -0.12
C SER A 50 -0.81 -6.43 -1.37
N PRO A 51 -1.83 -6.36 -2.25
CA PRO A 51 -1.82 -5.42 -3.37
C PRO A 51 -1.82 -3.95 -2.94
N GLU A 52 -2.22 -3.64 -1.69
CA GLU A 52 -2.15 -2.28 -1.15
C GLU A 52 -0.69 -1.89 -0.89
N VAL A 53 0.12 -2.82 -0.38
CA VAL A 53 1.56 -2.65 -0.20
C VAL A 53 2.26 -2.61 -1.56
N ASP A 54 1.95 -3.56 -2.47
CA ASP A 54 2.51 -3.61 -3.82
C ASP A 54 2.25 -2.34 -4.61
N ARG A 55 1.05 -1.78 -4.51
CA ARG A 55 0.73 -0.49 -5.13
C ARG A 55 1.63 0.63 -4.60
N ARG A 56 1.90 0.67 -3.30
CA ARG A 56 2.81 1.65 -2.70
C ARG A 56 4.25 1.42 -3.14
N GLN A 57 4.65 0.15 -3.24
CA GLN A 57 5.97 -0.22 -3.76
C GLN A 57 6.16 0.23 -5.22
N ALA A 58 5.13 0.07 -6.06
CA ALA A 58 5.15 0.59 -7.43
C ALA A 58 5.26 2.14 -7.47
N GLN A 59 4.61 2.85 -6.54
CA GLN A 59 4.76 4.31 -6.41
C GLN A 59 6.18 4.71 -5.99
N LYS A 60 6.81 3.96 -5.08
CA LYS A 60 8.23 4.14 -4.73
C LYS A 60 9.14 3.88 -5.94
N GLN A 61 8.88 2.82 -6.74
CA GLN A 61 9.62 2.56 -7.97
C GLN A 61 9.47 3.71 -8.98
N PHE A 62 8.27 4.27 -9.11
CA PHE A 62 8.05 5.45 -9.95
C PHE A 62 8.86 6.67 -9.47
N ALA A 63 8.88 6.95 -8.16
CA ALA A 63 9.68 8.01 -7.57
C ALA A 63 11.19 7.76 -7.78
N THR A 64 11.63 6.50 -7.67
CA THR A 64 13.02 6.09 -7.96
C THR A 64 13.37 6.38 -9.42
N ALA A 65 12.51 6.01 -10.37
CA ALA A 65 12.74 6.28 -11.79
C ALA A 65 12.83 7.80 -12.06
N ARG A 66 11.98 8.62 -11.41
CA ARG A 66 12.10 10.10 -11.49
C ARG A 66 13.41 10.63 -10.90
N SER A 67 13.90 10.02 -9.82
CA SER A 67 15.20 10.38 -9.24
C SER A 67 16.35 10.02 -10.17
N GLU A 68 16.28 8.88 -10.86
CA GLU A 68 17.25 8.50 -11.89
C GLU A 68 17.17 9.40 -13.14
N GLU A 69 15.98 9.81 -13.57
CA GLU A 69 15.79 10.80 -14.62
C GLU A 69 16.44 12.14 -14.26
N ALA A 70 16.19 12.63 -13.01
CA ALA A 70 16.83 13.85 -12.52
C ALA A 70 18.38 13.73 -12.50
N ARG A 71 18.90 12.57 -12.14
CA ARG A 71 20.36 12.30 -12.18
C ARG A 71 20.90 12.22 -13.60
N ALA A 72 20.14 11.63 -14.52
CA ALA A 72 20.54 11.53 -15.92
C ALA A 72 20.69 12.91 -16.57
N ASN A 73 19.90 13.90 -16.13
CA ASN A 73 20.02 15.29 -16.57
C ASN A 73 21.37 15.96 -16.19
N ARG A 74 22.24 15.30 -15.42
CA ARG A 74 23.55 15.80 -15.08
C ARG A 74 24.55 15.71 -16.22
N PHE A 75 24.39 14.72 -17.10
CA PHE A 75 25.31 14.48 -18.19
C PHE A 75 24.55 14.21 -19.49
N LEU A 76 24.94 14.92 -20.59
CA LEU A 76 24.25 14.86 -21.90
C LEU A 76 22.73 15.10 -21.77
N THR A 77 22.39 16.22 -21.15
CA THR A 77 21.02 16.58 -20.76
C THR A 77 20.02 16.56 -21.92
N ASP A 78 20.47 17.01 -23.08
CA ASP A 78 19.64 17.00 -24.29
C ASP A 78 20.51 16.65 -25.51
N VAL A 79 20.20 15.50 -26.12
CA VAL A 79 20.76 15.07 -27.39
C VAL A 79 19.60 14.81 -28.34
N SER A 80 19.42 15.70 -29.28
CA SER A 80 18.33 15.59 -30.25
C SER A 80 18.82 15.35 -31.67
N LEU A 81 18.11 14.49 -32.40
CA LEU A 81 18.25 14.29 -33.84
C LEU A 81 16.97 14.79 -34.47
N SER A 82 17.13 15.82 -35.34
CA SER A 82 16.03 16.32 -36.12
C SER A 82 16.28 16.12 -37.61
N THR A 83 15.23 15.86 -38.36
CA THR A 83 15.26 15.77 -39.81
C THR A 83 14.18 16.67 -40.42
N ALA A 84 14.54 17.41 -41.42
CA ALA A 84 13.60 18.24 -42.16
C ALA A 84 13.69 17.91 -43.67
N HIS A 85 12.56 17.69 -44.28
CA HIS A 85 12.46 17.43 -45.69
C HIS A 85 11.59 18.50 -46.36
N SER A 86 12.09 19.11 -47.44
CA SER A 86 11.43 20.23 -48.11
C SER A 86 11.93 20.33 -49.54
N PHE A 87 11.74 21.50 -50.15
CA PHE A 87 12.30 21.82 -51.45
C PHE A 87 13.25 23.02 -51.31
N ALA A 88 14.44 22.89 -51.88
CA ALA A 88 15.40 23.97 -52.02
C ALA A 88 15.20 24.68 -53.33
N PRO A 89 15.46 25.99 -53.44
CA PRO A 89 15.43 26.70 -54.72
C PRO A 89 16.56 26.25 -55.65
N GLY A 90 16.38 26.38 -56.93
CA GLY A 90 17.47 26.33 -57.88
C GLY A 90 18.41 27.53 -57.79
N LEU A 91 19.42 27.59 -58.67
CA LEU A 91 20.25 28.79 -58.84
C LEU A 91 19.93 29.40 -60.18
N ASP A 92 19.79 30.73 -60.19
CA ASP A 92 19.60 31.51 -61.40
C ASP A 92 20.87 32.31 -61.69
N ASN A 93 21.05 32.66 -62.99
CA ASN A 93 22.19 33.42 -63.52
C ASN A 93 23.56 32.78 -63.18
N VAL A 94 23.64 31.46 -63.30
CA VAL A 94 24.90 30.73 -63.09
C VAL A 94 25.80 30.89 -64.33
N PRO A 95 26.99 31.53 -64.19
CA PRO A 95 27.90 31.68 -65.37
C PRO A 95 28.54 30.34 -65.75
N ASP A 96 28.70 30.12 -67.07
CA ASP A 96 29.35 28.92 -67.56
C ASP A 96 30.82 28.84 -67.14
N GLY A 97 31.23 27.63 -66.62
CA GLY A 97 32.62 27.35 -66.27
C GLY A 97 33.12 27.93 -64.93
N VAL A 98 32.24 28.46 -64.08
CA VAL A 98 32.61 28.93 -62.75
C VAL A 98 32.58 27.79 -61.74
N SER A 99 33.70 27.55 -61.01
CA SER A 99 33.74 26.56 -59.96
C SER A 99 32.87 26.94 -58.75
N GLY A 100 32.43 25.96 -57.91
CA GLY A 100 31.53 26.13 -56.81
C GLY A 100 31.88 27.30 -55.89
N ASP A 101 33.16 27.47 -55.53
CA ASP A 101 33.65 28.55 -54.65
C ASP A 101 33.41 29.94 -55.18
N ARG A 102 33.62 30.14 -56.48
CA ARG A 102 33.47 31.45 -57.11
C ARG A 102 32.01 31.77 -57.40
N LEU A 103 31.17 30.76 -57.57
CA LEU A 103 29.77 30.90 -57.90
C LEU A 103 29.02 31.75 -56.89
N TYR A 104 29.22 31.48 -55.59
CA TYR A 104 28.57 32.21 -54.50
C TYR A 104 29.13 33.60 -54.25
N LEU A 105 30.27 33.92 -54.80
CA LEU A 105 30.86 35.28 -54.77
C LEU A 105 30.38 36.17 -55.95
N GLN A 106 29.63 35.61 -56.89
CA GLN A 106 29.13 36.37 -58.04
C GLN A 106 27.87 37.18 -57.65
N PRO A 107 27.87 38.50 -57.82
CA PRO A 107 26.73 39.35 -57.40
C PRO A 107 25.42 39.05 -58.13
N GLY A 108 25.48 38.38 -59.28
CA GLY A 108 24.31 38.08 -60.10
C GLY A 108 23.64 36.72 -59.85
N VAL A 109 24.30 35.86 -59.08
CA VAL A 109 23.75 34.54 -58.78
C VAL A 109 22.73 34.66 -57.65
N THR A 110 21.48 34.25 -57.95
CA THR A 110 20.37 34.33 -57.00
C THR A 110 19.64 32.99 -56.87
N ASN A 111 18.85 32.81 -55.84
CA ASN A 111 18.01 31.64 -55.67
C ASN A 111 16.77 31.71 -56.60
N ASP A 112 16.57 30.68 -57.39
CA ASP A 112 15.38 30.51 -58.25
C ASP A 112 14.31 29.69 -57.53
N TRP A 113 13.24 30.35 -57.11
CA TRP A 113 12.10 29.73 -56.45
C TRP A 113 10.97 29.33 -57.40
N SER A 114 11.21 29.34 -58.72
CA SER A 114 10.20 28.87 -59.67
C SER A 114 9.89 27.38 -59.45
N PRO A 115 8.66 26.91 -59.69
CA PRO A 115 8.30 25.50 -59.47
C PRO A 115 9.15 24.50 -60.27
N ARG A 116 9.75 24.93 -61.34
CA ARG A 116 10.62 24.09 -62.19
C ARG A 116 12.05 23.98 -61.70
N ALA A 117 12.47 24.92 -60.85
CA ALA A 117 13.81 24.99 -60.29
C ALA A 117 13.87 24.37 -58.85
N LEU A 118 12.73 24.09 -58.27
CA LEU A 118 12.67 23.47 -56.91
C LEU A 118 13.26 22.06 -56.94
N ARG A 119 14.07 21.75 -55.96
CA ARG A 119 14.80 20.48 -55.80
C ARG A 119 14.49 19.86 -54.45
N PRO A 120 14.31 18.51 -54.35
CA PRO A 120 14.20 17.83 -53.07
C PRO A 120 15.36 18.17 -52.15
N PHE A 121 15.04 18.55 -50.91
CA PHE A 121 15.99 18.98 -49.89
C PHE A 121 15.77 18.17 -48.62
N SER A 122 16.85 17.74 -47.98
CA SER A 122 16.83 17.06 -46.70
C SER A 122 17.92 17.64 -45.80
N ARG A 123 17.54 17.94 -44.57
CA ARG A 123 18.48 18.38 -43.52
C ARG A 123 18.40 17.43 -42.34
N PHE A 124 19.55 17.00 -41.86
CA PHE A 124 19.76 16.22 -40.65
C PHE A 124 20.51 17.11 -39.67
N GLU A 125 20.06 17.15 -38.45
CA GLU A 125 20.70 17.96 -37.41
C GLU A 125 20.77 17.19 -36.10
N ILE A 126 21.97 17.05 -35.55
CA ILE A 126 22.22 16.57 -34.20
C ILE A 126 22.57 17.77 -33.33
N ALA A 127 21.79 18.02 -32.29
CA ALA A 127 22.07 19.05 -31.30
C ALA A 127 22.33 18.42 -29.95
N VAL A 128 23.36 18.90 -29.28
CA VAL A 128 23.77 18.50 -27.92
C VAL A 128 23.76 19.73 -27.06
N GLN A 129 23.08 19.66 -25.92
CA GLN A 129 23.12 20.70 -24.89
C GLN A 129 23.55 20.07 -23.57
N GLN A 130 24.57 20.66 -22.93
CA GLN A 130 25.11 20.20 -21.65
C GLN A 130 25.25 21.40 -20.68
N PRO A 131 24.49 21.49 -19.61
CA PRO A 131 24.75 22.46 -18.56
C PRO A 131 26.06 22.11 -17.86
N LEU A 132 26.92 23.12 -17.71
CA LEU A 132 28.21 23.01 -17.05
C LEU A 132 28.13 23.57 -15.62
N TRP A 133 27.37 24.65 -15.44
CA TRP A 133 27.19 25.29 -14.13
C TRP A 133 25.79 25.90 -14.00
N THR A 134 25.04 25.50 -12.96
CA THR A 134 23.62 25.86 -12.77
C THR A 134 23.32 26.44 -11.38
N TRP A 135 24.36 26.78 -10.59
CA TRP A 135 24.22 27.43 -9.26
C TRP A 135 23.33 26.69 -8.25
N GLY A 136 23.22 25.39 -8.38
CA GLY A 136 22.41 24.59 -7.47
C GLY A 136 21.10 24.06 -8.08
N GLU A 137 20.62 24.58 -9.22
CA GLU A 137 19.39 24.12 -9.88
C GLU A 137 19.37 22.60 -10.08
N LEU A 138 20.40 22.06 -10.74
CA LEU A 138 20.49 20.63 -11.04
C LEU A 138 20.70 19.80 -9.78
N SER A 139 21.60 20.21 -8.89
CA SER A 139 21.86 19.47 -7.64
C SER A 139 20.66 19.51 -6.68
N GLY A 140 19.98 20.65 -6.58
CA GLY A 140 18.76 20.79 -5.80
C GLY A 140 17.60 19.94 -6.36
N SER A 141 17.45 19.92 -7.70
CA SER A 141 16.43 19.07 -8.35
C SER A 141 16.69 17.58 -8.12
N ILE A 142 17.95 17.14 -8.18
CA ILE A 142 18.35 15.75 -7.89
C ILE A 142 18.07 15.42 -6.41
N GLU A 143 18.44 16.31 -5.47
CA GLU A 143 18.21 16.09 -4.05
C GLU A 143 16.71 16.08 -3.73
N ALA A 144 15.93 17.00 -4.27
CA ALA A 144 14.47 17.00 -4.11
C ALA A 144 13.83 15.69 -4.61
N ALA A 145 14.26 15.21 -5.78
CA ALA A 145 13.78 13.95 -6.33
C ALA A 145 14.19 12.73 -5.47
N ARG A 146 15.41 12.75 -4.93
CA ARG A 146 15.90 11.72 -4.00
C ARG A 146 15.07 11.68 -2.72
N ARG A 147 14.82 12.84 -2.10
CA ARG A 147 13.95 12.96 -0.91
C ARG A 147 12.52 12.54 -1.21
N GLY A 148 12.06 12.73 -2.45
CA GLY A 148 10.79 12.18 -2.91
C GLY A 148 10.73 10.64 -2.87
N VAL A 149 11.85 9.95 -3.08
CA VAL A 149 11.94 8.48 -2.90
C VAL A 149 11.80 8.11 -1.42
N ASP A 150 12.47 8.87 -0.52
CA ASP A 150 12.39 8.66 0.93
C ASP A 150 10.94 8.84 1.44
N VAL A 151 10.22 9.86 0.94
CA VAL A 151 8.79 10.06 1.22
C VAL A 151 7.94 8.85 0.80
N GLU A 152 8.15 8.31 -0.41
CA GLU A 152 7.38 7.15 -0.87
C GLU A 152 7.80 5.86 -0.15
N ALA A 153 9.07 5.74 0.30
CA ALA A 153 9.52 4.63 1.14
C ALA A 153 8.77 4.61 2.47
N ALA A 154 8.71 5.74 3.16
CA ALA A 154 7.95 5.88 4.40
C ALA A 154 6.44 5.57 4.21
N ARG A 155 5.85 5.91 3.06
CA ARG A 155 4.46 5.55 2.73
C ARG A 155 4.25 4.04 2.53
N VAL A 156 5.25 3.32 2.04
CA VAL A 156 5.20 1.85 1.97
C VAL A 156 5.14 1.27 3.38
N GLU A 157 6.00 1.74 4.28
CA GLU A 157 6.06 1.28 5.67
C GLU A 157 4.78 1.63 6.44
N GLN A 158 4.25 2.84 6.26
CA GLN A 158 2.95 3.22 6.83
C GLN A 158 1.85 2.24 6.39
N LYS A 159 1.79 1.91 5.09
CA LYS A 159 0.80 0.97 4.58
C LYS A 159 1.01 -0.45 5.12
N ALA A 160 2.25 -0.88 5.29
CA ALA A 160 2.57 -2.15 5.90
C ALA A 160 2.06 -2.24 7.35
N LEU A 161 2.25 -1.19 8.16
CA LEU A 161 1.71 -1.13 9.52
C LEU A 161 0.17 -1.23 9.56
N GLU A 162 -0.53 -0.54 8.66
CA GLU A 162 -1.99 -0.60 8.55
C GLU A 162 -2.48 -2.01 8.17
N VAL A 163 -1.80 -2.66 7.22
CA VAL A 163 -2.13 -4.04 6.79
C VAL A 163 -1.86 -5.03 7.92
N ALA A 164 -0.75 -4.88 8.64
CA ALA A 164 -0.38 -5.72 9.76
C ALA A 164 -1.42 -5.70 10.90
N VAL A 165 -1.91 -4.52 11.30
CA VAL A 165 -2.97 -4.40 12.31
C VAL A 165 -4.24 -5.07 11.84
N ARG A 166 -4.69 -4.76 10.61
CA ARG A 166 -5.90 -5.34 10.04
C ARG A 166 -5.83 -6.87 9.98
N ALA A 167 -4.65 -7.43 9.70
CA ALA A 167 -4.42 -8.87 9.71
C ALA A 167 -4.61 -9.46 11.12
N GLY A 168 -4.00 -8.85 12.12
CA GLY A 168 -4.15 -9.25 13.52
C GLY A 168 -5.58 -9.10 14.03
N GLU A 169 -6.29 -8.02 13.71
CA GLU A 169 -7.70 -7.82 14.06
C GLU A 169 -8.60 -8.90 13.48
N THR A 170 -8.37 -9.27 12.21
CA THR A 170 -9.14 -10.31 11.53
C THR A 170 -8.84 -11.68 12.11
N TYR A 171 -7.58 -11.97 12.42
CA TYR A 171 -7.14 -13.20 13.10
C TYR A 171 -7.83 -13.37 14.46
N TYR A 172 -7.74 -12.36 15.34
CA TYR A 172 -8.40 -12.41 16.65
C TYR A 172 -9.93 -12.35 16.54
N GLY A 173 -10.45 -11.78 15.46
CA GLY A 173 -11.87 -11.84 15.12
C GLY A 173 -12.33 -13.27 14.87
N LEU A 174 -11.57 -14.07 14.13
CA LEU A 174 -11.88 -15.47 13.86
C LEU A 174 -11.81 -16.32 15.13
N ILE A 175 -10.72 -16.22 15.91
CA ILE A 175 -10.57 -16.97 17.17
C ILE A 175 -11.71 -16.64 18.15
N LEU A 176 -12.11 -15.38 18.25
CA LEU A 176 -13.24 -14.99 19.09
C LEU A 176 -14.53 -15.68 18.65
N THR A 177 -14.84 -15.70 17.34
CA THR A 177 -16.06 -16.36 16.86
C THR A 177 -16.06 -17.85 17.11
N GLU A 178 -14.91 -18.52 16.98
CA GLU A 178 -14.77 -19.94 17.31
C GLU A 178 -14.90 -20.22 18.82
N ALA A 179 -14.34 -19.35 19.65
CA ALA A 179 -14.51 -19.47 21.10
C ALA A 179 -15.96 -19.26 21.53
N LEU A 180 -16.66 -18.30 20.91
CA LEU A 180 -18.09 -18.07 21.17
C LEU A 180 -18.98 -19.21 20.66
N ASP A 181 -18.60 -19.87 19.55
CA ASP A 181 -19.31 -21.02 19.00
C ASP A 181 -19.25 -22.21 20.00
N ARG A 182 -18.03 -22.54 20.47
CA ARG A 182 -17.85 -23.56 21.51
C ARG A 182 -18.60 -23.24 22.81
N LEU A 183 -18.69 -21.96 23.17
CA LEU A 183 -19.49 -21.52 24.33
C LEU A 183 -20.97 -21.72 24.08
N ALA A 184 -21.45 -21.44 22.87
CA ALA A 184 -22.86 -21.58 22.49
C ALA A 184 -23.31 -23.06 22.48
N ASP A 185 -22.45 -23.98 21.98
CA ASP A 185 -22.71 -25.42 22.01
C ASP A 185 -22.87 -25.94 23.44
N ARG A 186 -21.94 -25.55 24.33
CA ARG A 186 -22.02 -25.92 25.76
C ARG A 186 -23.30 -25.37 26.41
N THR A 187 -23.70 -24.17 25.99
CA THR A 187 -24.94 -23.54 26.46
C THR A 187 -26.15 -24.34 26.05
N GLN A 188 -26.23 -24.74 24.78
CA GLN A 188 -27.36 -25.53 24.27
C GLN A 188 -27.49 -26.85 25.03
N GLU A 189 -26.38 -27.54 25.35
CA GLU A 189 -26.40 -28.76 26.15
C GLU A 189 -26.95 -28.55 27.57
N VAL A 190 -26.64 -27.39 28.20
CA VAL A 190 -27.16 -27.07 29.54
C VAL A 190 -28.64 -26.79 29.48
N ILE A 191 -29.12 -26.04 28.50
CA ILE A 191 -30.54 -25.73 28.28
C ILE A 191 -31.33 -27.02 28.01
N ASP A 192 -30.79 -27.90 27.18
CA ASP A 192 -31.46 -29.19 26.86
C ASP A 192 -31.54 -30.09 28.09
N ARG A 193 -30.54 -30.12 28.95
CA ARG A 193 -30.59 -30.85 30.22
C ARG A 193 -31.65 -30.27 31.15
N ALA A 194 -31.64 -28.94 31.35
CA ALA A 194 -32.61 -28.25 32.19
C ALA A 194 -34.05 -28.52 31.70
N LYS A 195 -34.31 -28.45 30.38
CA LYS A 195 -35.59 -28.71 29.80
C LYS A 195 -36.10 -30.14 30.00
N ARG A 196 -35.19 -31.15 29.88
CA ARG A 196 -35.54 -32.54 30.17
C ARG A 196 -35.94 -32.73 31.63
N GLU A 197 -35.16 -32.13 32.53
CA GLU A 197 -35.44 -32.25 33.96
C GLU A 197 -36.73 -31.56 34.37
N ILE A 198 -36.99 -30.35 33.89
CA ILE A 198 -38.28 -29.65 34.12
C ILE A 198 -39.46 -30.47 33.62
N ASN A 199 -39.36 -31.07 32.43
CA ASN A 199 -40.48 -31.92 31.93
C ASN A 199 -40.68 -33.16 32.81
N ARG A 200 -39.57 -33.81 33.28
CA ARG A 200 -39.65 -34.95 34.17
C ARG A 200 -40.36 -34.61 35.50
N LEU A 201 -39.95 -33.51 36.12
CA LEU A 201 -40.54 -33.04 37.39
C LEU A 201 -42.01 -32.64 37.22
N LEU A 202 -42.39 -32.02 36.12
CA LEU A 202 -43.78 -31.71 35.80
C LEU A 202 -44.64 -32.98 35.63
N ASP A 203 -44.06 -34.01 34.95
CA ASP A 203 -44.77 -35.29 34.77
C ASP A 203 -44.91 -36.07 36.08
N GLU A 204 -43.97 -35.91 37.03
CA GLU A 204 -44.02 -36.47 38.38
C GLU A 204 -44.94 -35.71 39.32
N GLY A 205 -45.42 -34.54 38.94
CA GLY A 205 -46.30 -33.68 39.73
C GLY A 205 -45.63 -32.96 40.85
N ASP A 206 -44.31 -32.66 40.74
CA ASP A 206 -43.54 -31.92 41.71
C ASP A 206 -44.03 -30.48 41.83
N GLU A 207 -44.34 -30.06 43.10
CA GLU A 207 -44.85 -28.69 43.38
C GLU A 207 -43.78 -27.61 43.24
N GLY A 208 -42.49 -27.98 43.15
CA GLY A 208 -41.35 -27.07 43.03
C GLY A 208 -41.14 -26.54 41.58
N VAL A 209 -41.82 -27.09 40.56
CA VAL A 209 -41.67 -26.72 39.13
C VAL A 209 -43.03 -26.40 38.53
N SER A 210 -43.10 -25.31 37.77
CA SER A 210 -44.30 -24.83 37.13
C SER A 210 -44.25 -24.86 35.60
N GLN A 211 -45.40 -24.80 34.95
CA GLN A 211 -45.47 -24.57 33.49
C GLN A 211 -44.81 -23.24 33.05
N SER A 212 -44.72 -22.25 33.96
CA SER A 212 -44.04 -20.98 33.71
C SER A 212 -42.51 -21.21 33.53
N ASP A 213 -41.91 -22.09 34.30
CA ASP A 213 -40.46 -22.42 34.22
C ASP A 213 -40.15 -23.09 32.88
N LEU A 214 -41.05 -23.97 32.40
CA LEU A 214 -40.91 -24.57 31.07
C LEU A 214 -40.99 -23.51 29.97
N PHE A 215 -41.91 -22.54 30.08
CA PHE A 215 -41.99 -21.48 29.07
C PHE A 215 -40.78 -20.54 29.13
N GLN A 216 -40.25 -20.20 30.28
CA GLN A 216 -39.04 -19.41 30.40
C GLN A 216 -37.82 -20.13 29.80
N THR A 217 -37.71 -21.43 30.05
CA THR A 217 -36.64 -22.26 29.46
C THR A 217 -36.73 -22.32 27.94
N ARG A 218 -37.95 -22.49 27.39
CA ARG A 218 -38.21 -22.46 25.94
C ARG A 218 -37.89 -21.09 25.32
N LEU A 219 -38.21 -19.98 25.98
CA LEU A 219 -37.86 -18.65 25.50
C LEU A 219 -36.29 -18.47 25.46
N THR A 220 -35.63 -18.94 26.51
CA THR A 220 -34.16 -18.93 26.56
C THR A 220 -33.52 -19.81 25.47
N GLU A 221 -34.11 -20.98 25.20
CA GLU A 221 -33.72 -21.87 24.10
C GLU A 221 -33.83 -21.15 22.74
N GLU A 222 -34.93 -20.51 22.44
CA GLU A 222 -35.14 -19.80 21.18
C GLU A 222 -34.18 -18.60 21.04
N GLU A 223 -33.94 -17.84 22.12
CA GLU A 223 -32.92 -16.78 22.10
C GLU A 223 -31.51 -17.31 21.85
N THR A 224 -31.18 -18.44 22.48
CA THR A 224 -29.87 -19.11 22.26
C THR A 224 -29.71 -19.60 20.84
N LYS A 225 -30.69 -20.27 20.26
CA LYS A 225 -30.69 -20.71 18.85
C LYS A 225 -30.46 -19.53 17.90
N ARG A 226 -31.12 -18.39 18.14
CA ARG A 226 -30.90 -17.18 17.35
C ARG A 226 -29.45 -16.70 17.44
N ARG A 227 -28.86 -16.71 18.65
CA ARG A 227 -27.47 -16.32 18.87
C ARG A 227 -26.49 -17.30 18.23
N ILE A 228 -26.75 -18.59 18.26
CA ILE A 228 -25.94 -19.62 17.58
C ILE A 228 -25.86 -19.31 16.08
N VAL A 229 -27.00 -19.08 15.43
CA VAL A 229 -27.03 -18.73 14.00
C VAL A 229 -26.23 -17.46 13.71
N GLU A 230 -26.34 -16.45 14.58
CA GLU A 230 -25.56 -15.20 14.45
C GLU A 230 -24.05 -15.46 14.57
N ILE A 231 -23.62 -16.26 15.54
CA ILE A 231 -22.22 -16.65 15.76
C ILE A 231 -21.69 -17.44 14.55
N GLU A 232 -22.41 -18.44 14.07
CA GLU A 232 -22.03 -19.21 12.88
C GLU A 232 -21.83 -18.34 11.64
N GLN A 233 -22.76 -17.39 11.39
CA GLN A 233 -22.63 -16.49 10.24
C GLN A 233 -21.44 -15.53 10.40
N ASN A 234 -21.19 -15.03 11.62
CA ASN A 234 -20.03 -14.20 11.91
C ASN A 234 -18.73 -14.99 11.75
N GLN A 235 -18.67 -16.26 12.15
CA GLN A 235 -17.54 -17.14 11.97
C GLN A 235 -17.23 -17.34 10.48
N LYS A 236 -18.26 -17.66 9.67
CA LYS A 236 -18.10 -17.80 8.21
C LYS A 236 -17.59 -16.50 7.58
N THR A 237 -18.09 -15.36 8.05
CA THR A 237 -17.65 -14.04 7.57
C THR A 237 -16.20 -13.76 7.97
N ALA A 238 -15.84 -13.99 9.24
CA ALA A 238 -14.47 -13.79 9.73
C ALA A 238 -13.46 -14.69 8.99
N ARG A 239 -13.80 -15.98 8.81
CA ARG A 239 -12.97 -16.91 8.03
C ARG A 239 -12.81 -16.49 6.58
N SER A 240 -13.89 -16.04 5.94
CA SER A 240 -13.84 -15.52 4.57
C SER A 240 -13.01 -14.24 4.47
N ALA A 241 -13.09 -13.35 5.47
CA ALA A 241 -12.29 -12.14 5.53
C ALA A 241 -10.80 -12.47 5.67
N LEU A 242 -10.44 -13.38 6.60
CA LEU A 242 -9.07 -13.82 6.80
C LEU A 242 -8.50 -14.49 5.55
N ARG A 243 -9.25 -15.42 4.94
CA ARG A 243 -8.86 -16.08 3.69
C ARG A 243 -8.56 -15.07 2.57
N ARG A 244 -9.41 -14.04 2.40
CA ARG A 244 -9.20 -12.99 1.40
C ARG A 244 -8.00 -12.12 1.72
N GLN A 245 -7.77 -11.82 2.98
CA GLN A 245 -6.64 -11.01 3.40
C GLN A 245 -5.31 -11.72 3.22
N LEU A 246 -5.31 -13.06 3.32
CA LEU A 246 -4.16 -13.90 3.05
C LEU A 246 -4.04 -14.33 1.57
N PHE A 247 -4.89 -13.80 0.70
CA PHE A 247 -4.94 -14.10 -0.73
C PHE A 247 -5.01 -15.61 -1.05
N LEU A 248 -5.64 -16.38 -0.16
CA LEU A 248 -5.86 -17.79 -0.34
C LEU A 248 -7.02 -18.07 -1.30
N SER A 249 -6.95 -19.20 -2.03
CA SER A 249 -7.99 -19.60 -2.96
C SER A 249 -9.32 -19.87 -2.23
N ASP A 250 -10.45 -19.76 -2.93
CA ASP A 250 -11.78 -20.05 -2.37
C ASP A 250 -12.00 -21.49 -1.95
N ARG A 251 -11.09 -22.40 -2.33
CA ARG A 251 -11.11 -23.81 -1.97
C ARG A 251 -10.32 -24.14 -0.70
N MET A 252 -9.59 -23.16 -0.15
CA MET A 252 -8.82 -23.35 1.08
C MET A 252 -9.65 -23.01 2.30
N TRP A 253 -9.57 -23.86 3.30
CA TRP A 253 -10.14 -23.66 4.61
C TRP A 253 -9.07 -23.11 5.55
N VAL A 254 -9.33 -21.98 6.21
CA VAL A 254 -8.38 -21.35 7.11
C VAL A 254 -8.80 -21.63 8.54
N GLU A 255 -7.88 -22.13 9.34
CA GLU A 255 -8.05 -22.34 10.78
C GLU A 255 -6.94 -21.60 11.53
N PRO A 256 -7.27 -20.97 12.67
CA PRO A 256 -6.24 -20.40 13.52
C PRO A 256 -5.45 -21.50 14.21
N ALA A 257 -4.14 -21.38 14.28
CA ALA A 257 -3.27 -22.32 15.00
C ALA A 257 -3.47 -22.28 16.53
N ALA A 258 -4.15 -21.26 17.06
CA ALA A 258 -4.46 -21.15 18.48
C ALA A 258 -5.82 -21.77 18.77
N ASP A 259 -5.85 -22.80 19.61
CA ASP A 259 -7.08 -23.47 20.04
C ASP A 259 -7.96 -22.59 20.94
N GLU A 260 -7.37 -21.68 21.70
CA GLU A 260 -8.08 -20.84 22.66
C GLU A 260 -7.70 -19.36 22.50
N LEU A 261 -8.68 -18.50 22.78
CA LEU A 261 -8.44 -17.06 22.85
C LEU A 261 -7.88 -16.72 24.23
N GLN A 262 -6.58 -16.48 24.29
CA GLN A 262 -5.88 -16.09 25.53
C GLN A 262 -5.33 -14.65 25.42
N PRO A 263 -5.18 -13.93 26.54
CA PRO A 263 -4.52 -12.64 26.56
C PRO A 263 -3.05 -12.78 26.15
N LEU A 264 -2.58 -11.91 25.27
CA LEU A 264 -1.17 -11.81 24.92
C LEU A 264 -0.33 -11.49 26.15
N SER A 265 0.82 -12.15 26.27
CA SER A 265 1.82 -11.77 27.27
C SER A 265 2.53 -10.51 26.79
N PHE A 266 2.10 -9.36 27.29
CA PHE A 266 2.71 -8.06 26.98
C PHE A 266 3.05 -7.29 28.24
N ALA A 267 4.37 -7.05 28.45
CA ALA A 267 4.86 -6.24 29.56
C ALA A 267 4.80 -4.75 29.17
N ILE A 268 4.11 -3.96 29.99
CA ILE A 268 4.09 -2.50 29.83
C ILE A 268 5.37 -1.95 30.45
N HIS A 269 6.10 -1.12 29.67
CA HIS A 269 7.36 -0.54 30.15
C HIS A 269 7.16 0.33 31.41
N PRO A 270 8.07 0.27 32.40
CA PRO A 270 7.93 1.01 33.65
C PRO A 270 7.84 2.53 33.48
N ASP A 271 8.59 3.10 32.52
CA ASP A 271 8.61 4.55 32.21
C ASP A 271 7.40 5.00 31.39
N SER A 272 6.46 4.08 31.16
CA SER A 272 5.11 4.36 30.66
C SER A 272 5.02 5.13 29.33
N LEU A 273 4.18 6.17 29.26
CA LEU A 273 3.82 6.87 28.04
C LEU A 273 5.02 7.50 27.33
N ASP A 274 5.95 8.13 28.06
CA ASP A 274 7.08 8.85 27.45
C ASP A 274 8.03 7.92 26.68
N TYR A 275 8.22 6.69 27.16
CA TYR A 275 8.97 5.66 26.44
C TYR A 275 8.33 5.37 25.07
N TYR A 276 7.02 5.11 25.03
CA TYR A 276 6.33 4.79 23.78
C TYR A 276 6.28 5.99 22.83
N VAL A 277 6.10 7.19 23.34
CA VAL A 277 6.16 8.43 22.55
C VAL A 277 7.56 8.63 21.94
N GLY A 278 8.62 8.42 22.73
CA GLY A 278 9.99 8.50 22.24
C GLY A 278 10.27 7.50 21.12
N ARG A 279 9.82 6.26 21.29
CA ARG A 279 9.94 5.20 20.25
C ARG A 279 9.16 5.56 18.99
N ALA A 280 7.94 6.07 19.14
CA ALA A 280 7.12 6.45 17.99
C ALA A 280 7.74 7.55 17.16
N LEU A 281 8.27 8.59 17.78
CA LEU A 281 8.93 9.68 17.07
C LEU A 281 10.20 9.25 16.32
N GLN A 282 10.81 8.13 16.72
CA GLN A 282 11.98 7.55 16.05
C GLN A 282 11.62 6.58 14.93
N ASN A 283 10.50 5.85 15.05
CA ASN A 283 10.20 4.71 14.18
C ASN A 283 8.94 4.91 13.32
N ARG A 284 8.14 5.96 13.56
CA ARG A 284 6.90 6.16 12.78
C ARG A 284 7.21 6.69 11.38
N PRO A 285 6.73 5.98 10.35
CA PRO A 285 6.95 6.40 8.95
C PRO A 285 6.38 7.79 8.63
N GLU A 286 5.33 8.24 9.34
CA GLU A 286 4.75 9.57 9.13
C GLU A 286 5.70 10.70 9.54
N VAL A 287 6.55 10.46 10.55
CA VAL A 287 7.59 11.41 10.97
C VAL A 287 8.70 11.45 9.92
N GLU A 288 9.17 10.30 9.47
CA GLU A 288 10.18 10.18 8.41
C GLU A 288 9.70 10.81 7.10
N GLN A 289 8.44 10.54 6.70
CA GLN A 289 7.81 11.17 5.54
C GLN A 289 7.81 12.70 5.64
N ALA A 290 7.46 13.24 6.81
CA ALA A 290 7.41 14.68 7.03
C ALA A 290 8.81 15.31 6.99
N GLU A 291 9.82 14.65 7.58
CA GLU A 291 11.22 15.10 7.53
C GLU A 291 11.79 15.09 6.12
N ALA A 292 11.62 13.99 5.39
CA ALA A 292 12.03 13.90 3.98
C ALA A 292 11.31 14.95 3.11
N GLY A 293 10.04 15.23 3.40
CA GLY A 293 9.27 16.29 2.75
C GLY A 293 9.87 17.69 2.97
N VAL A 294 10.29 18.00 4.19
CA VAL A 294 10.96 19.30 4.51
C VAL A 294 12.28 19.40 3.75
N GLU A 295 13.10 18.33 3.73
CA GLU A 295 14.37 18.33 3.01
C GLU A 295 14.17 18.50 1.49
N ALA A 296 13.15 17.82 0.93
CA ALA A 296 12.78 18.00 -0.49
C ALA A 296 12.41 19.45 -0.81
N ARG A 297 11.59 20.11 0.03
CA ARG A 297 11.20 21.50 -0.17
C ARG A 297 12.35 22.48 0.03
N ARG A 298 13.27 22.21 0.97
CA ARG A 298 14.48 23.00 1.14
C ARG A 298 15.34 22.98 -0.13
N ALA A 299 15.54 21.81 -0.72
CA ALA A 299 16.26 21.68 -1.99
C ALA A 299 15.56 22.45 -3.13
N LEU A 300 14.22 22.46 -3.18
CA LEU A 300 13.46 23.25 -4.17
C LEU A 300 13.56 24.77 -3.97
N VAL A 301 13.75 25.24 -2.74
CA VAL A 301 14.07 26.68 -2.48
C VAL A 301 15.43 27.02 -3.11
N ASP A 302 16.42 26.15 -2.98
CA ASP A 302 17.74 26.36 -3.60
C ASP A 302 17.64 26.35 -5.14
N VAL A 303 16.79 25.47 -5.71
CA VAL A 303 16.45 25.50 -7.14
C VAL A 303 15.86 26.86 -7.55
N ALA A 304 14.86 27.35 -6.80
CA ALA A 304 14.23 28.64 -7.12
C ALA A 304 15.22 29.81 -7.01
N ARG A 305 16.14 29.76 -6.05
CA ARG A 305 17.19 30.79 -5.86
C ARG A 305 18.24 30.76 -6.97
N SER A 306 18.50 29.61 -7.60
CA SER A 306 19.43 29.50 -8.72
C SER A 306 19.04 30.35 -9.92
N ASP A 307 17.74 30.62 -10.11
CA ASP A 307 17.22 31.49 -11.18
C ASP A 307 17.74 32.94 -11.12
N TYR A 308 18.35 33.37 -10.02
CA TYR A 308 19.01 34.68 -9.93
C TYR A 308 20.35 34.73 -10.66
N TYR A 309 20.91 33.59 -11.02
CA TYR A 309 22.25 33.48 -11.59
C TYR A 309 22.20 32.96 -13.02
N PRO A 310 23.23 33.27 -13.84
CA PRO A 310 23.30 32.80 -15.23
C PRO A 310 23.65 31.31 -15.29
N THR A 311 22.91 30.55 -16.09
CA THR A 311 23.29 29.18 -16.44
C THR A 311 24.41 29.19 -17.48
N ILE A 312 25.47 28.41 -17.26
CA ILE A 312 26.60 28.22 -18.18
C ILE A 312 26.47 26.84 -18.80
N GLY A 313 26.42 26.74 -20.12
CA GLY A 313 26.24 25.49 -20.83
C GLY A 313 27.12 25.38 -22.09
N LEU A 314 27.41 24.13 -22.45
CA LEU A 314 27.99 23.77 -23.75
C LEU A 314 26.85 23.47 -24.71
N GLN A 315 26.91 24.05 -25.93
CA GLN A 315 26.05 23.72 -27.05
C GLN A 315 26.91 23.25 -28.22
N ALA A 316 26.51 22.16 -28.84
CA ALA A 316 27.14 21.65 -30.05
C ALA A 316 26.04 21.23 -31.06
N THR A 317 26.16 21.66 -32.30
CA THR A 317 25.24 21.30 -33.38
C THR A 317 26.03 20.81 -34.56
N LEU A 318 25.69 19.63 -35.05
CA LEU A 318 26.16 19.07 -36.32
C LEU A 318 24.97 19.00 -37.26
N SER A 319 25.09 19.63 -38.42
CA SER A 319 24.03 19.60 -39.45
C SER A 319 24.57 19.16 -40.79
N GLN A 320 23.79 18.36 -41.51
CA GLN A 320 24.05 17.93 -42.87
C GLN A 320 22.84 18.29 -43.73
N SER A 321 23.08 19.14 -44.76
CA SER A 321 22.09 19.55 -45.74
C SER A 321 22.40 18.91 -47.08
N ILE A 322 21.39 18.31 -47.73
CA ILE A 322 21.52 17.61 -49.00
C ILE A 322 20.38 18.07 -49.95
N THR A 323 20.72 18.44 -51.15
CA THR A 323 19.76 18.77 -52.21
C THR A 323 19.95 17.84 -53.40
N LEU A 324 18.90 17.30 -53.98
CA LEU A 324 18.97 16.39 -55.15
C LEU A 324 18.21 16.96 -56.34
N PRO A 325 18.83 17.07 -57.56
CA PRO A 325 20.25 16.87 -57.83
C PRO A 325 21.11 17.86 -57.07
N GLU A 326 22.37 17.44 -56.81
CA GLU A 326 23.33 18.18 -55.99
C GLU A 326 23.51 19.62 -56.50
N ARG A 327 23.49 20.57 -55.55
CA ARG A 327 23.86 21.95 -55.80
C ARG A 327 25.37 22.07 -55.74
N PRO A 328 26.01 23.01 -56.48
CA PRO A 328 27.43 23.26 -56.32
C PRO A 328 27.77 23.56 -54.84
N ASN A 329 28.69 22.78 -54.28
CA ASN A 329 29.14 23.00 -52.90
C ASN A 329 30.35 23.94 -52.89
N PRO A 330 30.35 25.04 -52.15
CA PRO A 330 31.53 25.88 -52.03
C PRO A 330 32.61 25.18 -51.19
N ASP A 331 33.82 25.07 -51.77
CA ASP A 331 34.99 24.53 -51.01
C ASP A 331 35.61 25.57 -50.06
N ASN A 332 34.90 26.67 -49.82
CA ASN A 332 35.39 27.78 -48.99
C ASN A 332 34.62 27.84 -47.64
N ALA A 333 35.33 27.78 -46.55
CA ALA A 333 34.78 27.81 -45.20
C ALA A 333 33.98 29.10 -44.86
N PHE A 334 34.18 30.17 -45.60
CA PHE A 334 33.51 31.46 -45.38
C PHE A 334 32.28 31.67 -46.28
N VAL A 335 32.03 30.77 -47.23
CA VAL A 335 30.90 30.85 -48.12
C VAL A 335 30.06 29.58 -47.95
N GLY A 336 28.91 29.69 -47.35
CA GLY A 336 28.03 28.54 -47.09
C GLY A 336 26.75 28.62 -47.89
N ASP A 337 26.30 27.48 -48.44
CA ASP A 337 24.96 27.31 -48.94
C ASP A 337 24.08 26.67 -47.84
N SER A 338 22.99 27.36 -47.46
CA SER A 338 22.06 26.84 -46.45
C SER A 338 21.36 25.54 -46.84
N PHE A 339 21.36 25.20 -48.14
CA PHE A 339 20.69 24.05 -48.72
C PHE A 339 21.64 22.91 -49.09
N MET A 340 22.95 23.08 -48.90
CA MET A 340 23.96 22.08 -49.20
C MET A 340 25.16 22.17 -48.26
N GLY A 341 25.65 21.04 -47.78
CA GLY A 341 26.89 20.96 -47.00
C GLY A 341 26.72 20.56 -45.55
N THR A 342 27.87 20.44 -44.90
CA THR A 342 27.99 20.08 -43.48
C THR A 342 28.25 21.35 -42.65
N GLY A 343 27.44 21.57 -41.63
CA GLY A 343 27.63 22.67 -40.68
C GLY A 343 27.97 22.12 -39.29
N THR A 344 29.02 22.65 -38.68
CA THR A 344 29.37 22.35 -37.28
C THR A 344 29.44 23.65 -36.52
N ARG A 345 28.72 23.73 -35.41
CA ARG A 345 28.77 24.84 -34.46
C ARG A 345 28.92 24.30 -33.07
N SER A 346 29.84 24.82 -32.30
CA SER A 346 29.99 24.50 -30.91
C SER A 346 30.45 25.73 -30.13
N GLY A 347 30.02 25.85 -28.90
CA GLY A 347 30.40 26.97 -28.07
C GLY A 347 29.90 26.85 -26.65
N ILE A 348 30.48 27.65 -25.76
CA ILE A 348 29.98 27.83 -24.39
C ILE A 348 29.05 29.04 -24.41
N GLY A 349 27.82 28.82 -23.97
CA GLY A 349 26.81 29.86 -23.82
C GLY A 349 26.60 30.23 -22.38
N ILE A 350 26.27 31.49 -22.13
CA ILE A 350 25.83 31.99 -20.83
C ILE A 350 24.43 32.52 -21.05
N GLN A 351 23.47 32.02 -20.28
CA GLN A 351 22.07 32.45 -20.35
C GLN A 351 21.59 32.90 -19.00
N GLN A 352 20.99 34.07 -18.90
CA GLN A 352 20.38 34.56 -17.69
C GLN A 352 18.99 35.15 -17.97
N ASN A 353 18.05 34.79 -17.11
CA ASN A 353 16.73 35.39 -17.11
C ASN A 353 16.77 36.71 -16.31
N LEU A 354 16.45 37.83 -16.97
CA LEU A 354 16.46 39.15 -16.34
C LEU A 354 15.13 39.58 -15.71
N ASN A 355 14.17 38.65 -15.63
CA ASN A 355 12.87 38.89 -15.00
C ASN A 355 12.95 38.73 -13.46
N PHE A 356 13.79 39.50 -12.81
CA PHE A 356 14.05 39.41 -11.36
C PHE A 356 12.80 39.53 -10.49
N GLY A 357 11.76 40.23 -10.93
CA GLY A 357 10.48 40.31 -10.23
C GLY A 357 9.73 38.95 -10.21
N GLN A 358 9.79 38.22 -11.31
CA GLN A 358 9.23 36.87 -11.37
C GLN A 358 10.05 35.88 -10.55
N THR A 359 11.38 35.93 -10.64
CA THR A 359 12.28 35.09 -9.86
C THR A 359 12.06 35.31 -8.37
N ARG A 360 11.94 36.57 -7.91
CA ARG A 360 11.61 36.87 -6.52
C ARG A 360 10.30 36.22 -6.08
N ALA A 361 9.25 36.36 -6.87
CA ALA A 361 7.95 35.77 -6.55
C ALA A 361 8.02 34.23 -6.48
N ARG A 362 8.81 33.56 -7.35
CA ARG A 362 9.03 32.11 -7.29
C ARG A 362 9.78 31.68 -6.02
N VAL A 363 10.79 32.45 -5.62
CA VAL A 363 11.52 32.18 -4.37
C VAL A 363 10.58 32.34 -3.18
N GLU A 364 9.80 33.42 -3.11
CA GLU A 364 8.81 33.64 -2.04
C GLU A 364 7.75 32.52 -2.01
N GLN A 365 7.31 32.00 -3.17
CA GLN A 365 6.43 30.84 -3.25
C GLN A 365 7.10 29.57 -2.69
N ALA A 366 8.35 29.28 -3.10
CA ALA A 366 9.08 28.12 -2.63
C ALA A 366 9.35 28.17 -1.12
N GLU A 367 9.67 29.35 -0.57
CA GLU A 367 9.85 29.57 0.86
C GLU A 367 8.52 29.37 1.63
N ALA A 368 7.40 29.91 1.13
CA ALA A 368 6.10 29.70 1.74
C ALA A 368 5.67 28.20 1.71
N GLU A 369 5.99 27.47 0.63
CA GLU A 369 5.77 26.03 0.56
C GLU A 369 6.65 25.25 1.55
N LEU A 370 7.90 25.67 1.77
CA LEU A 370 8.78 25.10 2.79
C LEU A 370 8.19 25.32 4.18
N ASP A 371 7.76 26.54 4.50
CA ASP A 371 7.13 26.87 5.78
C ASP A 371 5.86 26.03 6.01
N ALA A 372 5.03 25.86 4.97
CA ALA A 372 3.82 25.05 5.05
C ALA A 372 4.14 23.58 5.42
N VAL A 373 5.18 22.99 4.82
CA VAL A 373 5.59 21.60 5.11
C VAL A 373 6.25 21.49 6.50
N GLN A 374 6.97 22.53 6.97
CA GLN A 374 7.48 22.56 8.35
C GLN A 374 6.34 22.56 9.39
N TYR A 375 5.26 23.32 9.14
CA TYR A 375 4.07 23.25 10.00
C TYR A 375 3.36 21.89 9.90
N GLN A 376 3.31 21.28 8.71
CA GLN A 376 2.77 19.92 8.54
C GLN A 376 3.60 18.89 9.33
N ARG A 377 4.94 18.99 9.33
CA ARG A 377 5.81 18.15 10.16
C ARG A 377 5.46 18.31 11.64
N THR A 378 5.37 19.53 12.13
CA THR A 378 5.00 19.78 13.53
C THR A 378 3.63 19.19 13.86
N ALA A 379 2.66 19.32 12.97
CA ALA A 379 1.32 18.73 13.14
C ALA A 379 1.38 17.19 13.15
N ALA A 380 2.19 16.57 12.26
CA ALA A 380 2.39 15.12 12.23
C ALA A 380 3.01 14.59 13.53
N GLU A 381 4.04 15.27 14.06
CA GLU A 381 4.65 14.91 15.36
C GLU A 381 3.63 14.98 16.51
N GLN A 382 2.77 16.01 16.54
CA GLN A 382 1.72 16.12 17.56
C GLN A 382 0.64 15.04 17.41
N LEU A 383 0.26 14.72 16.16
CA LEU A 383 -0.68 13.64 15.89
C LEU A 383 -0.13 12.28 16.34
N VAL A 384 1.14 11.99 16.03
CA VAL A 384 1.81 10.75 16.48
C VAL A 384 1.82 10.66 18.00
N ARG A 385 2.14 11.74 18.72
CA ARG A 385 2.08 11.76 20.19
C ARG A 385 0.69 11.44 20.72
N PHE A 386 -0.34 12.06 20.12
CA PHE A 386 -1.74 11.82 20.50
C PHE A 386 -2.17 10.37 20.23
N GLU A 387 -1.86 9.82 19.04
CA GLU A 387 -2.19 8.43 18.71
C GLU A 387 -1.53 7.42 19.66
N VAL A 388 -0.27 7.67 20.06
CA VAL A 388 0.41 6.82 21.05
C VAL A 388 -0.27 6.92 22.41
N GLU A 389 -0.62 8.13 22.86
CA GLU A 389 -1.34 8.34 24.10
C GLU A 389 -2.69 7.62 24.11
N GLU A 390 -3.46 7.72 23.02
CA GLU A 390 -4.74 7.04 22.86
C GLU A 390 -4.58 5.52 22.88
N ALA A 391 -3.63 4.95 22.11
CA ALA A 391 -3.36 3.53 22.08
C ALA A 391 -2.89 3.00 23.44
N TYR A 392 -2.02 3.73 24.12
CA TYR A 392 -1.56 3.38 25.47
C TYR A 392 -2.71 3.36 26.49
N ARG A 393 -3.56 4.39 26.51
CA ARG A 393 -4.73 4.46 27.41
C ARG A 393 -5.76 3.38 27.08
N SER A 394 -5.96 3.09 25.80
CA SER A 394 -6.82 1.99 25.34
C SER A 394 -6.30 0.64 25.84
N LEU A 395 -4.98 0.39 25.76
CA LEU A 395 -4.36 -0.82 26.29
C LEU A 395 -4.57 -0.98 27.78
N LEU A 396 -4.34 0.09 28.58
CA LEU A 396 -4.57 0.04 30.03
C LEU A 396 -6.02 -0.27 30.38
N THR A 397 -6.96 0.37 29.66
CA THR A 397 -8.40 0.12 29.85
C THR A 397 -8.77 -1.31 29.46
N ALA A 398 -8.25 -1.81 28.35
CA ALA A 398 -8.50 -3.18 27.90
C ALA A 398 -7.91 -4.21 28.87
N LYS A 399 -6.71 -3.97 29.42
CA LYS A 399 -6.09 -4.82 30.44
C LYS A 399 -6.96 -4.90 31.71
N ALA A 400 -7.37 -3.75 32.24
CA ALA A 400 -8.24 -3.70 33.41
C ALA A 400 -9.60 -4.39 33.16
N ALA A 401 -10.12 -4.30 31.92
CA ALA A 401 -11.34 -5.00 31.53
C ALA A 401 -11.14 -6.52 31.55
N VAL A 402 -10.02 -7.06 31.02
CA VAL A 402 -9.72 -8.50 31.09
C VAL A 402 -9.69 -8.96 32.54
N GLU A 403 -8.94 -8.29 33.41
CA GLU A 403 -8.83 -8.65 34.83
C GLU A 403 -10.18 -8.60 35.56
N SER A 404 -11.01 -7.60 35.25
CA SER A 404 -12.35 -7.48 35.86
C SER A 404 -13.30 -8.56 35.35
N ARG A 405 -13.29 -8.87 34.06
CA ARG A 405 -14.16 -9.89 33.45
C ARG A 405 -13.74 -11.30 33.82
N ASP A 406 -12.45 -11.56 34.03
CA ASP A 406 -11.94 -12.83 34.56
C ASP A 406 -12.50 -13.08 35.96
N ARG A 407 -12.44 -12.09 36.85
CA ARG A 407 -13.09 -12.19 38.20
C ARG A 407 -14.59 -12.40 38.09
N SER A 408 -15.25 -11.76 37.09
CA SER A 408 -16.69 -11.95 36.87
C SER A 408 -17.04 -13.37 36.44
N THR A 409 -16.20 -14.02 35.59
CA THR A 409 -16.41 -15.43 35.21
C THR A 409 -16.27 -16.36 36.42
N THR A 410 -15.28 -16.12 37.31
CA THR A 410 -15.12 -16.90 38.53
C THR A 410 -16.34 -16.79 39.41
N ILE A 411 -16.85 -15.58 39.68
CA ILE A 411 -18.02 -15.34 40.54
C ILE A 411 -19.27 -15.98 39.93
N ALA A 412 -19.50 -15.82 38.62
CA ALA A 412 -20.66 -16.37 37.94
C ALA A 412 -20.64 -17.91 37.94
N GLY A 413 -19.46 -18.50 37.73
CA GLY A 413 -19.26 -19.95 37.78
C GLY A 413 -19.47 -20.53 39.20
N GLU A 414 -19.03 -19.82 40.26
CA GLU A 414 -19.32 -20.20 41.65
C GLU A 414 -20.82 -20.10 41.94
N TRP A 415 -21.48 -19.06 41.49
CA TRP A 415 -22.94 -18.92 41.62
C TRP A 415 -23.66 -20.04 40.93
N LEU A 416 -23.35 -20.31 39.66
CA LEU A 416 -23.93 -21.42 38.90
C LEU A 416 -23.76 -22.78 39.62
N ARG A 417 -22.54 -23.05 40.10
CA ARG A 417 -22.28 -24.28 40.86
C ARG A 417 -23.13 -24.38 42.14
N THR A 418 -23.30 -23.27 42.85
CA THR A 418 -24.13 -23.23 44.04
C THR A 418 -25.59 -23.52 43.72
N GLU A 419 -26.15 -22.89 42.68
CA GLU A 419 -27.54 -23.12 42.31
C GLU A 419 -27.76 -24.52 41.75
N GLN A 420 -26.76 -25.13 41.03
CA GLN A 420 -26.83 -26.52 40.63
C GLN A 420 -26.90 -27.48 41.84
N VAL A 421 -26.08 -27.27 42.84
CA VAL A 421 -26.11 -28.10 44.06
C VAL A 421 -27.42 -27.92 44.82
N ASN A 422 -27.90 -26.67 44.97
CA ASN A 422 -29.19 -26.39 45.58
C ASN A 422 -30.34 -27.09 44.87
N PHE A 423 -30.34 -27.04 43.52
CA PHE A 423 -31.34 -27.68 42.69
C PHE A 423 -31.29 -29.20 42.81
N ASP A 424 -30.11 -29.81 42.78
CA ASP A 424 -29.90 -31.26 42.93
C ASP A 424 -30.31 -31.80 44.31
N LEU A 425 -30.35 -30.93 45.32
CA LEU A 425 -30.75 -31.25 46.72
C LEU A 425 -32.19 -30.89 47.02
N ASP A 426 -33.01 -30.49 46.04
CA ASP A 426 -34.39 -29.99 46.19
C ASP A 426 -34.50 -28.76 47.12
N LEU A 427 -33.41 -27.99 47.27
CA LEU A 427 -33.33 -26.77 48.08
C LEU A 427 -33.41 -25.49 47.26
N GLY A 428 -33.29 -25.60 45.92
CA GLY A 428 -33.28 -24.50 44.96
C GLY A 428 -34.50 -24.51 44.06
N ASN A 429 -34.67 -23.42 43.29
CA ASN A 429 -35.74 -23.33 42.26
C ASN A 429 -35.12 -23.23 40.86
N THR A 430 -35.90 -23.61 39.88
CA THR A 430 -35.53 -23.58 38.44
C THR A 430 -35.20 -22.16 37.97
N GLU A 431 -35.90 -21.16 38.48
CA GLU A 431 -35.73 -19.76 38.04
C GLU A 431 -34.31 -19.25 38.40
N ASP A 432 -33.83 -19.54 39.61
CA ASP A 432 -32.51 -19.08 40.06
C ASP A 432 -31.39 -19.86 39.36
N LEU A 433 -31.56 -21.14 39.10
CA LEU A 433 -30.64 -21.92 38.24
C LEU A 433 -30.53 -21.33 36.82
N VAL A 434 -31.66 -21.02 36.19
CA VAL A 434 -31.67 -20.42 34.83
C VAL A 434 -31.00 -19.05 34.83
N LYS A 435 -31.23 -18.22 35.87
CA LYS A 435 -30.52 -16.93 36.05
C LYS A 435 -29.02 -17.11 36.19
N ALA A 436 -28.56 -18.06 37.00
CA ALA A 436 -27.14 -18.35 37.16
C ALA A 436 -26.47 -18.85 35.88
N VAL A 437 -27.12 -19.76 35.17
CA VAL A 437 -26.66 -20.20 33.82
C VAL A 437 -26.50 -19.02 32.87
N ARG A 438 -27.49 -18.14 32.80
CA ARG A 438 -27.45 -16.96 31.91
C ARG A 438 -26.32 -16.02 32.32
N ALA A 439 -26.13 -15.78 33.61
CA ALA A 439 -25.08 -14.91 34.15
C ALA A 439 -23.68 -15.47 33.84
N ASP A 440 -23.45 -16.77 33.99
CA ASP A 440 -22.19 -17.43 33.72
C ASP A 440 -21.85 -17.33 32.22
N LEU A 441 -22.78 -17.63 31.35
CA LEU A 441 -22.60 -17.52 29.89
C LEU A 441 -22.31 -16.09 29.44
N GLN A 442 -23.03 -15.12 30.00
CA GLN A 442 -22.78 -13.72 29.70
C GLN A 442 -21.37 -13.31 30.18
N ALA A 443 -20.97 -13.70 31.38
CA ALA A 443 -19.64 -13.39 31.92
C ALA A 443 -18.54 -13.98 31.05
N GLN A 444 -18.66 -15.26 30.64
CA GLN A 444 -17.69 -15.91 29.74
C GLN A 444 -17.62 -15.22 28.36
N ALA A 445 -18.75 -14.89 27.74
CA ALA A 445 -18.76 -14.19 26.48
C ALA A 445 -18.16 -12.78 26.55
N GLU A 446 -18.39 -12.05 27.64
CA GLU A 446 -17.80 -10.73 27.89
C GLU A 446 -16.30 -10.82 28.18
N TYR A 447 -15.83 -11.85 28.85
CA TYR A 447 -14.41 -12.13 29.05
C TYR A 447 -13.71 -12.37 27.69
N LEU A 448 -14.21 -13.25 26.84
CA LEU A 448 -13.65 -13.52 25.53
C LEU A 448 -13.58 -12.24 24.66
N ARG A 449 -14.62 -11.40 24.70
CA ARG A 449 -14.61 -10.11 24.01
C ARG A 449 -13.57 -9.14 24.60
N ALA A 450 -13.36 -9.16 25.93
CA ALA A 450 -12.36 -8.33 26.58
C ALA A 450 -10.95 -8.79 26.19
N VAL A 451 -10.67 -10.10 26.16
CA VAL A 451 -9.40 -10.66 25.70
C VAL A 451 -9.09 -10.24 24.26
N ARG A 452 -10.06 -10.38 23.34
CA ARG A 452 -9.86 -9.89 21.97
C ARG A 452 -9.52 -8.41 21.92
N ARG A 453 -10.24 -7.56 22.66
CA ARG A 453 -9.96 -6.11 22.71
C ARG A 453 -8.55 -5.82 23.23
N TYR A 454 -8.12 -6.55 24.27
CA TYR A 454 -6.78 -6.41 24.81
C TYR A 454 -5.71 -6.78 23.78
N ASN A 455 -5.87 -7.92 23.12
CA ASN A 455 -4.92 -8.38 22.10
C ASN A 455 -4.82 -7.38 20.93
N VAL A 456 -5.95 -6.85 20.47
CA VAL A 456 -5.98 -5.80 19.44
C VAL A 456 -5.33 -4.51 19.94
N ALA A 457 -5.58 -4.10 21.20
CA ALA A 457 -4.97 -2.91 21.77
C ALA A 457 -3.43 -3.02 21.88
N VAL A 458 -2.90 -4.24 22.11
CA VAL A 458 -1.44 -4.50 22.04
C VAL A 458 -0.93 -4.25 20.63
N LEU A 459 -1.59 -4.78 19.60
CA LEU A 459 -1.21 -4.56 18.21
C LEU A 459 -1.30 -3.08 17.81
N ASP A 460 -2.32 -2.37 18.28
CA ASP A 460 -2.49 -0.93 18.05
C ASP A 460 -1.36 -0.12 18.69
N LEU A 461 -0.91 -0.46 19.89
CA LEU A 461 0.23 0.20 20.51
C LEU A 461 1.52 -0.09 19.74
N LEU A 462 1.75 -1.31 19.27
CA LEU A 462 2.89 -1.66 18.43
C LEU A 462 2.85 -0.92 17.08
N ARG A 463 1.67 -0.74 16.48
CA ARG A 463 1.48 0.12 15.30
C ARG A 463 1.78 1.58 15.65
N ALA A 464 1.21 2.09 16.72
CA ALA A 464 1.40 3.49 17.12
C ALA A 464 2.87 3.83 17.43
N THR A 465 3.66 2.84 17.84
CA THR A 465 5.12 2.98 18.03
C THR A 465 5.95 2.66 16.79
N GLY A 466 5.32 2.26 15.66
CA GLY A 466 6.01 1.94 14.42
C GLY A 466 6.75 0.59 14.40
N THR A 467 6.53 -0.28 15.40
CA THR A 467 7.35 -1.50 15.57
C THR A 467 6.64 -2.81 15.17
N LEU A 468 5.36 -2.74 14.80
CA LEU A 468 4.55 -3.95 14.56
C LEU A 468 5.05 -4.79 13.38
N ALA A 469 5.36 -4.16 12.24
CA ALA A 469 5.78 -4.86 11.04
C ALA A 469 7.14 -5.55 11.23
N ASP A 470 8.10 -4.85 11.82
CA ASP A 470 9.44 -5.38 12.10
C ASP A 470 9.40 -6.55 13.06
N ARG A 471 8.59 -6.46 14.13
CA ARG A 471 8.40 -7.55 15.08
C ARG A 471 7.74 -8.78 14.43
N ALA A 472 6.80 -8.57 13.52
CA ALA A 472 6.18 -9.66 12.78
C ALA A 472 7.20 -10.37 11.87
N GLN A 473 8.00 -9.62 11.11
CA GLN A 473 9.01 -10.17 10.21
C GLN A 473 10.16 -10.86 10.96
N SER A 474 10.54 -10.35 12.13
CA SER A 474 11.57 -10.99 12.98
C SER A 474 11.07 -12.18 13.79
N GLY A 475 9.76 -12.50 13.72
CA GLY A 475 9.16 -13.59 14.52
C GLY A 475 9.01 -13.27 16.00
N THR A 476 9.27 -12.03 16.43
CA THR A 476 9.25 -11.61 17.85
C THR A 476 7.94 -10.94 18.26
N LEU A 477 6.89 -11.08 17.45
CA LEU A 477 5.61 -10.43 17.68
C LEU A 477 4.97 -10.83 19.03
N LEU A 478 5.17 -12.09 19.43
CA LEU A 478 4.64 -12.67 20.68
C LEU A 478 5.66 -12.73 21.82
N GLU A 479 6.92 -12.46 21.54
CA GLU A 479 7.97 -12.43 22.55
C GLU A 479 8.00 -11.06 23.21
N THR A 480 7.71 -11.04 24.52
CA THR A 480 8.10 -9.91 25.35
C THR A 480 9.61 -9.99 25.55
N ARG A 481 10.36 -9.29 24.70
CA ARG A 481 11.76 -9.10 24.97
C ARG A 481 11.85 -8.26 26.22
N ASP A 482 12.31 -8.86 27.35
CA ASP A 482 12.80 -8.13 28.49
C ASP A 482 14.00 -7.31 28.02
N GLU A 483 13.75 -6.07 27.55
CA GLU A 483 14.78 -5.07 27.37
C GLU A 483 15.17 -4.56 28.77
N GLN A 484 15.85 -5.44 29.51
CA GLN A 484 16.69 -5.06 30.64
C GLN A 484 18.14 -5.18 30.13
N GLU A 485 18.64 -4.10 29.49
CA GLU A 485 20.02 -3.66 29.55
C GLU A 485 20.11 -2.17 29.25
#